data_775b38c3b9e36871241e3c476f20f40d
#
_entry.id   775b38c3b9e36871241e3c476f20f40d
#
_cell.length_a   1.000
_cell.length_b   1.000
_cell.length_c   1.000
_cell.angle_alpha   90.00
_cell.angle_beta   90.00
_cell.angle_gamma   90.00
#
_symmetry.space_group_name_H-M   'P 1'
#
loop_
_entity.id
_entity.type
_entity.pdbx_description
1 polymer ?
#
loop_
_entity_poly.entity_id
_entity_poly.type
_entity_poly.pdbx_seq_one_letter_code
_entity_poly.pdbx_strand_id
1 'polypeptide(L)'
;MQTQEDAVLGCKLSKSLSFSQDEELYIATSDTKTKMEEDYAPFVDKILNNIPYIPYSVLDLGCGPGYIARRISEVLPNAFVFGLDKSITMINHANKVFKKRLPVPMSVKMLKMDYTLHSAYEINDTAFKMLGNEAGYSDYYNYNCRLKYMVADSANLPFGKNSFNLIILKGTFKCLDDKLNSLKEMFRVLADNGDILIYEFRKEIPDDEFNMLTEHMNPQKVKSLKRKLNCSLDIEDYEKYLSKAGLARFADIKTEGIDLRIRISKNC
;
A
#
# COMPACT_ATOMS: atom_id res chain seq x y z
N MET A 1 32.71 -9.99 -15.45
CA MET A 1 31.80 -8.90 -15.91
C MET A 1 30.48 -9.55 -16.26
N GLN A 2 29.60 -9.69 -15.28
CA GLN A 2 28.20 -10.06 -15.52
C GLN A 2 27.45 -8.75 -15.79
N THR A 3 26.91 -8.64 -16.98
CA THR A 3 26.42 -7.39 -17.54
C THR A 3 25.07 -6.98 -16.92
N GLN A 4 24.76 -5.68 -16.94
CA GLN A 4 23.47 -5.10 -16.57
C GLN A 4 22.24 -5.79 -17.22
N GLU A 5 22.45 -6.53 -18.29
CA GLU A 5 21.44 -7.35 -18.96
C GLU A 5 20.93 -8.52 -18.11
N ASP A 6 21.78 -9.13 -17.26
CA ASP A 6 21.37 -10.26 -16.40
C ASP A 6 20.48 -9.82 -15.24
N ALA A 7 20.66 -8.61 -14.73
CA ALA A 7 19.78 -8.05 -13.67
C ALA A 7 18.40 -7.66 -14.24
N VAL A 8 18.38 -7.15 -15.48
CA VAL A 8 17.14 -6.86 -16.22
C VAL A 8 16.44 -8.16 -16.65
N LEU A 9 17.22 -9.24 -16.90
CA LEU A 9 16.70 -10.57 -17.21
C LEU A 9 16.02 -11.21 -16.00
N GLY A 10 16.56 -11.05 -14.78
CA GLY A 10 15.94 -11.52 -13.53
C GLY A 10 14.59 -10.86 -13.23
N CYS A 11 14.42 -9.57 -13.59
CA CYS A 11 13.15 -8.87 -13.50
C CYS A 11 12.22 -9.18 -14.70
N LYS A 12 12.78 -9.65 -15.85
CA LYS A 12 12.02 -10.07 -17.04
C LYS A 12 11.65 -11.56 -17.01
N LEU A 13 12.40 -12.40 -16.29
CA LEU A 13 12.08 -13.83 -16.12
C LEU A 13 10.85 -14.05 -15.21
N SER A 14 10.53 -13.08 -14.33
CA SER A 14 9.23 -13.06 -13.65
C SER A 14 8.04 -12.81 -14.60
N LYS A 15 8.29 -12.39 -15.85
CA LYS A 15 7.26 -12.21 -16.87
C LYS A 15 6.98 -13.44 -17.73
N SER A 16 7.75 -14.53 -17.60
CA SER A 16 7.63 -15.74 -18.44
C SER A 16 7.10 -16.99 -17.71
N LEU A 17 7.14 -17.02 -16.39
CA LEU A 17 6.38 -17.97 -15.58
C LEU A 17 4.99 -17.38 -15.40
N SER A 18 3.93 -18.17 -15.57
CA SER A 18 2.56 -17.66 -15.50
C SER A 18 2.38 -16.77 -14.27
N PHE A 19 2.03 -15.52 -14.49
CA PHE A 19 1.89 -14.45 -13.47
C PHE A 19 1.11 -14.95 -12.23
N SER A 20 0.21 -15.93 -12.41
CA SER A 20 -0.57 -16.58 -11.36
C SER A 20 0.26 -17.44 -10.39
N GLN A 21 1.30 -18.15 -10.83
CA GLN A 21 2.10 -19.03 -9.97
C GLN A 21 3.02 -18.24 -9.03
N ASP A 22 3.58 -17.12 -9.52
CA ASP A 22 4.38 -16.21 -8.69
C ASP A 22 3.51 -15.51 -7.64
N GLU A 23 2.27 -15.18 -7.97
CA GLU A 23 1.30 -14.60 -7.05
C GLU A 23 0.87 -15.57 -5.96
N GLU A 24 0.57 -16.82 -6.32
CA GLU A 24 0.22 -17.87 -5.35
C GLU A 24 1.38 -18.18 -4.40
N LEU A 25 2.61 -18.23 -4.92
CA LEU A 25 3.81 -18.41 -4.09
C LEU A 25 4.01 -17.22 -3.15
N TYR A 26 3.81 -15.99 -3.63
CA TYR A 26 3.91 -14.79 -2.80
C TYR A 26 2.86 -14.82 -1.67
N ILE A 27 1.62 -15.18 -1.99
CA ILE A 27 0.55 -15.34 -1.01
C ILE A 27 0.93 -16.39 0.04
N ALA A 28 1.34 -17.58 -0.39
CA ALA A 28 1.70 -18.68 0.51
C ALA A 28 2.86 -18.31 1.46
N THR A 29 3.85 -17.55 0.98
CA THR A 29 5.00 -17.11 1.77
C THR A 29 4.72 -15.89 2.64
N SER A 30 3.66 -15.14 2.35
CA SER A 30 3.29 -13.91 3.06
C SER A 30 2.21 -14.13 4.12
N ASP A 31 1.34 -15.14 3.98
CA ASP A 31 0.24 -15.42 4.92
C ASP A 31 0.72 -16.26 6.12
N THR A 32 1.68 -15.74 6.87
CA THR A 32 2.16 -16.39 8.10
C THR A 32 1.95 -15.49 9.31
N LYS A 33 1.71 -16.10 10.47
CA LYS A 33 1.59 -15.38 11.74
C LYS A 33 2.85 -14.56 12.01
N THR A 34 4.01 -15.15 11.79
CA THR A 34 5.32 -14.50 11.95
C THR A 34 5.44 -13.24 11.10
N LYS A 35 5.07 -13.29 9.81
CA LYS A 35 5.10 -12.10 8.94
C LYS A 35 4.13 -11.01 9.41
N MET A 36 2.96 -11.39 9.91
CA MET A 36 2.01 -10.42 10.45
C MET A 36 2.58 -9.69 11.66
N GLU A 37 3.23 -10.41 12.58
CA GLU A 37 3.77 -9.87 13.81
C GLU A 37 5.12 -9.16 13.61
N GLU A 38 6.02 -9.71 12.79
CA GLU A 38 7.38 -9.20 12.63
C GLU A 38 7.52 -8.13 11.51
N ASP A 39 6.73 -8.24 10.43
CA ASP A 39 6.87 -7.35 9.28
C ASP A 39 5.73 -6.31 9.19
N TYR A 40 4.45 -6.75 9.23
CA TYR A 40 3.34 -5.87 8.89
C TYR A 40 2.87 -5.01 10.07
N ALA A 41 2.81 -5.54 11.28
CA ALA A 41 2.39 -4.77 12.45
C ALA A 41 3.40 -3.65 12.77
N PRO A 42 4.72 -3.90 12.88
CA PRO A 42 5.70 -2.84 13.08
C PRO A 42 5.72 -1.81 11.93
N PHE A 43 5.47 -2.25 10.69
CA PHE A 43 5.38 -1.33 9.56
C PHE A 43 4.17 -0.39 9.68
N VAL A 44 3.00 -0.88 10.08
CA VAL A 44 1.82 -0.03 10.31
C VAL A 44 2.08 0.95 11.44
N ASP A 45 2.68 0.51 12.55
CA ASP A 45 3.07 1.40 13.64
C ASP A 45 4.06 2.48 13.16
N LYS A 46 5.04 2.13 12.33
CA LYS A 46 5.95 3.07 11.68
C LYS A 46 5.23 4.10 10.83
N ILE A 47 4.25 3.68 10.01
CA ILE A 47 3.44 4.59 9.19
C ILE A 47 2.70 5.60 10.08
N LEU A 48 1.98 5.12 11.09
CA LEU A 48 1.15 5.96 11.95
C LEU A 48 1.98 6.93 12.78
N ASN A 49 3.20 6.56 13.17
CA ASN A 49 4.14 7.44 13.86
C ASN A 49 4.78 8.51 12.94
N ASN A 50 4.73 8.32 11.62
CA ASN A 50 5.28 9.27 10.65
C ASN A 50 4.30 10.35 10.19
N ILE A 51 3.06 10.34 10.69
CA ILE A 51 2.05 11.36 10.39
C ILE A 51 1.57 12.04 11.69
N PRO A 52 1.31 13.36 11.68
CA PRO A 52 0.93 14.12 12.89
C PRO A 52 -0.57 14.09 13.18
N TYR A 53 -1.34 13.20 12.55
CA TYR A 53 -2.80 13.12 12.69
C TYR A 53 -3.27 11.66 12.67
N ILE A 54 -4.49 11.43 13.10
CA ILE A 54 -5.15 10.12 12.99
C ILE A 54 -5.92 10.08 11.66
N PRO A 55 -5.53 9.21 10.70
CA PRO A 55 -6.21 9.14 9.41
C PRO A 55 -7.60 8.51 9.55
N TYR A 56 -8.57 9.08 8.84
CA TYR A 56 -9.94 8.58 8.78
C TYR A 56 -10.30 7.95 7.43
N SER A 57 -9.51 8.19 6.41
CA SER A 57 -9.67 7.61 5.06
C SER A 57 -8.30 7.23 4.50
N VAL A 58 -8.08 5.93 4.32
CA VAL A 58 -6.77 5.36 3.96
C VAL A 58 -6.88 4.55 2.67
N LEU A 59 -5.93 4.76 1.77
CA LEU A 59 -5.73 3.96 0.57
C LEU A 59 -4.39 3.20 0.67
N ASP A 60 -4.44 1.88 0.66
CA ASP A 60 -3.29 0.98 0.49
C ASP A 60 -3.21 0.59 -1.00
N LEU A 61 -2.32 1.25 -1.75
CA LEU A 61 -2.20 1.09 -3.20
C LEU A 61 -1.13 0.07 -3.57
N GLY A 62 -1.52 -0.97 -4.30
CA GLY A 62 -0.75 -2.19 -4.49
C GLY A 62 -0.77 -3.03 -3.23
N CYS A 63 -1.96 -3.18 -2.64
CA CYS A 63 -2.15 -3.84 -1.34
C CYS A 63 -1.80 -5.34 -1.33
N GLY A 64 -1.61 -5.95 -2.51
CA GLY A 64 -1.39 -7.38 -2.62
C GLY A 64 -2.46 -8.19 -1.89
N PRO A 65 -2.07 -9.15 -1.02
CA PRO A 65 -3.00 -9.97 -0.25
C PRO A 65 -3.73 -9.22 0.89
N GLY A 66 -3.55 -7.90 1.01
CA GLY A 66 -4.34 -7.02 1.86
C GLY A 66 -3.92 -6.96 3.34
N TYR A 67 -2.71 -7.39 3.70
CA TYR A 67 -2.31 -7.47 5.10
C TYR A 67 -2.12 -6.12 5.78
N ILE A 68 -1.57 -5.13 5.06
CA ILE A 68 -1.36 -3.78 5.59
C ILE A 68 -2.71 -3.08 5.77
N ALA A 69 -3.55 -3.06 4.73
CA ALA A 69 -4.90 -2.48 4.81
C ALA A 69 -5.71 -3.10 5.95
N ARG A 70 -5.64 -4.44 6.12
CA ARG A 70 -6.29 -5.12 7.23
C ARG A 70 -5.76 -4.66 8.58
N ARG A 71 -4.43 -4.63 8.76
CA ARG A 71 -3.83 -4.20 10.04
C ARG A 71 -4.19 -2.76 10.38
N ILE A 72 -4.21 -1.86 9.38
CA ILE A 72 -4.66 -0.47 9.57
C ILE A 72 -6.12 -0.44 10.04
N SER A 73 -7.01 -1.23 9.43
CA SER A 73 -8.42 -1.27 9.83
C SER A 73 -8.64 -1.82 11.25
N GLU A 74 -7.73 -2.70 11.73
CA GLU A 74 -7.75 -3.23 13.10
C GLU A 74 -7.33 -2.17 14.13
N VAL A 75 -6.28 -1.39 13.84
CA VAL A 75 -5.74 -0.38 14.77
C VAL A 75 -6.45 0.97 14.67
N LEU A 76 -7.12 1.24 13.55
CA LEU A 76 -7.93 2.45 13.31
C LEU A 76 -9.39 2.06 13.05
N PRO A 77 -10.15 1.68 14.07
CA PRO A 77 -11.51 1.14 13.91
C PRO A 77 -12.51 2.16 13.33
N ASN A 78 -12.16 3.45 13.34
CA ASN A 78 -13.00 4.51 12.80
C ASN A 78 -12.58 4.94 11.37
N ALA A 79 -11.48 4.42 10.83
CA ALA A 79 -11.03 4.77 9.50
C ALA A 79 -11.73 3.93 8.41
N PHE A 80 -12.00 4.56 7.29
CA PHE A 80 -12.34 3.86 6.05
C PHE A 80 -11.04 3.47 5.34
N VAL A 81 -10.85 2.19 5.08
CA VAL A 81 -9.62 1.65 4.47
C VAL A 81 -9.95 0.98 3.16
N PHE A 82 -9.23 1.35 2.11
CA PHE A 82 -9.34 0.72 0.80
C PHE A 82 -8.00 0.09 0.44
N GLY A 83 -8.02 -1.19 0.08
CA GLY A 83 -6.89 -1.88 -0.52
C GLY A 83 -7.12 -2.03 -2.02
N LEU A 84 -6.23 -1.47 -2.84
CA LEU A 84 -6.28 -1.60 -4.29
C LEU A 84 -5.09 -2.38 -4.80
N ASP A 85 -5.36 -3.29 -5.73
CA ASP A 85 -4.32 -3.97 -6.50
C ASP A 85 -4.83 -4.22 -7.93
N LYS A 86 -3.91 -4.31 -8.90
CA LYS A 86 -4.27 -4.67 -10.27
C LYS A 86 -4.54 -6.17 -10.43
N SER A 87 -4.06 -7.00 -9.50
CA SER A 87 -4.20 -8.44 -9.52
C SER A 87 -5.52 -8.89 -8.90
N ILE A 88 -6.36 -9.53 -9.71
CA ILE A 88 -7.60 -10.17 -9.24
C ILE A 88 -7.31 -11.31 -8.26
N THR A 89 -6.19 -12.04 -8.43
CA THR A 89 -5.76 -13.13 -7.54
C THR A 89 -5.49 -12.59 -6.13
N MET A 90 -4.74 -11.49 -6.04
CA MET A 90 -4.44 -10.81 -4.77
C MET A 90 -5.72 -10.32 -4.08
N ILE A 91 -6.60 -9.66 -4.80
CA ILE A 91 -7.85 -9.12 -4.27
C ILE A 91 -8.79 -10.24 -3.83
N ASN A 92 -8.89 -11.33 -4.59
CA ASN A 92 -9.69 -12.49 -4.20
C ASN A 92 -9.16 -13.13 -2.91
N HIS A 93 -7.83 -13.23 -2.76
CA HIS A 93 -7.22 -13.73 -1.53
C HIS A 93 -7.50 -12.77 -0.35
N ALA A 94 -7.28 -11.47 -0.52
CA ALA A 94 -7.55 -10.46 0.51
C ALA A 94 -9.00 -10.55 1.02
N ASN A 95 -9.97 -10.61 0.10
CA ASN A 95 -11.38 -10.77 0.45
C ASN A 95 -11.68 -12.08 1.17
N LYS A 96 -11.06 -13.20 0.75
CA LYS A 96 -11.25 -14.52 1.38
C LYS A 96 -10.71 -14.55 2.81
N VAL A 97 -9.53 -14.00 3.04
CA VAL A 97 -8.90 -13.96 4.37
C VAL A 97 -9.66 -13.02 5.30
N PHE A 98 -10.10 -11.88 4.78
CA PHE A 98 -10.92 -10.92 5.53
C PHE A 98 -12.23 -11.54 6.02
N LYS A 99 -12.99 -12.18 5.14
CA LYS A 99 -14.26 -12.87 5.51
C LYS A 99 -14.10 -13.94 6.59
N LYS A 100 -12.94 -14.63 6.64
CA LYS A 100 -12.68 -15.70 7.62
C LYS A 100 -12.36 -15.19 9.03
N ARG A 101 -11.92 -13.96 9.17
CA ARG A 101 -11.36 -13.42 10.43
C ARG A 101 -12.17 -12.28 11.02
N LEU A 102 -13.40 -12.08 10.56
CA LEU A 102 -14.28 -11.06 11.12
C LEU A 102 -14.57 -11.37 12.58
N PRO A 103 -14.30 -10.46 13.53
CA PRO A 103 -14.75 -10.60 14.88
C PRO A 103 -16.28 -10.54 14.94
N VAL A 104 -16.86 -11.22 15.92
CA VAL A 104 -18.30 -11.13 16.22
C VAL A 104 -18.71 -9.66 16.37
N PRO A 105 -19.80 -9.22 15.76
CA PRO A 105 -20.19 -7.81 15.76
C PRO A 105 -20.32 -7.26 17.18
N MET A 106 -19.55 -6.22 17.49
CA MET A 106 -19.82 -5.41 18.67
C MET A 106 -21.21 -4.78 18.52
N SER A 107 -22.00 -4.82 19.58
CA SER A 107 -23.36 -4.34 19.61
C SER A 107 -23.47 -2.89 19.15
N VAL A 108 -24.50 -2.58 18.39
CA VAL A 108 -24.90 -1.31 17.75
C VAL A 108 -24.94 -0.07 18.71
N LYS A 109 -24.69 -0.25 20.00
CA LYS A 109 -24.78 0.81 21.03
C LYS A 109 -23.72 1.89 20.93
N MET A 110 -22.61 1.69 20.21
CA MET A 110 -21.53 2.69 20.03
C MET A 110 -21.72 3.66 18.86
N LEU A 111 -22.78 3.53 18.06
CA LEU A 111 -23.01 4.35 16.86
C LEU A 111 -23.75 5.68 17.08
N LYS A 112 -23.94 6.10 18.31
CA LYS A 112 -24.50 7.44 18.61
C LYS A 112 -23.40 8.49 18.87
N MET A 113 -22.31 8.47 18.13
CA MET A 113 -21.40 9.61 18.11
C MET A 113 -21.72 10.46 16.88
N ASP A 114 -22.05 11.71 17.17
CA ASP A 114 -22.39 12.79 16.25
C ASP A 114 -21.29 12.97 15.18
N TYR A 115 -21.53 12.52 13.95
CA TYR A 115 -20.60 12.66 12.84
C TYR A 115 -20.98 13.84 11.97
N THR A 116 -20.42 14.98 12.26
CA THR A 116 -20.35 16.13 11.33
C THR A 116 -19.25 15.92 10.28
N LEU A 117 -19.22 14.78 9.60
CA LEU A 117 -18.24 14.45 8.56
C LEU A 117 -18.96 14.31 7.20
N HIS A 118 -19.38 15.45 6.64
CA HIS A 118 -20.00 15.51 5.31
C HIS A 118 -19.12 14.92 4.20
N SER A 119 -17.79 15.10 4.28
CA SER A 119 -16.86 14.61 3.26
C SER A 119 -16.74 13.07 3.22
N ALA A 120 -16.77 12.40 4.37
CA ALA A 120 -16.72 10.93 4.42
C ALA A 120 -17.99 10.26 3.87
N TYR A 121 -19.13 10.96 3.98
CA TYR A 121 -20.42 10.49 3.43
C TYR A 121 -20.44 10.55 1.90
N GLU A 122 -19.89 11.61 1.30
CA GLU A 122 -19.80 11.74 -0.16
C GLU A 122 -18.88 10.70 -0.80
N ILE A 123 -17.76 10.37 -0.14
CA ILE A 123 -16.84 9.29 -0.57
C ILE A 123 -17.57 7.95 -0.59
N ASN A 124 -18.36 7.64 0.44
CA ASN A 124 -19.13 6.40 0.52
C ASN A 124 -20.18 6.31 -0.58
N ASP A 125 -20.92 7.37 -0.83
CA ASP A 125 -22.02 7.35 -1.79
C ASP A 125 -21.50 7.23 -3.24
N THR A 126 -20.39 7.87 -3.56
CA THR A 126 -19.79 7.82 -4.89
C THR A 126 -19.09 6.47 -5.14
N ALA A 127 -18.32 5.96 -4.16
CA ALA A 127 -17.70 4.65 -4.27
C ALA A 127 -18.75 3.51 -4.29
N PHE A 128 -19.86 3.66 -3.56
CA PHE A 128 -20.98 2.72 -3.59
C PHE A 128 -21.74 2.74 -4.91
N LYS A 129 -21.96 3.90 -5.51
CA LYS A 129 -22.62 4.03 -6.82
C LYS A 129 -21.79 3.44 -7.96
N MET A 130 -20.44 3.48 -7.86
CA MET A 130 -19.54 2.88 -8.85
C MET A 130 -19.44 1.35 -8.76
N LEU A 131 -19.73 0.75 -7.61
CA LEU A 131 -19.63 -0.70 -7.39
C LEU A 131 -20.81 -1.51 -7.93
N GLY A 132 -21.74 -0.87 -8.66
CA GLY A 132 -22.78 -1.54 -9.46
C GLY A 132 -23.84 -2.29 -8.66
N ASN A 133 -25.07 -2.20 -9.10
CA ASN A 133 -26.30 -2.79 -8.55
C ASN A 133 -26.40 -4.32 -8.65
N GLU A 134 -25.31 -5.05 -8.76
CA GLU A 134 -25.33 -6.50 -9.03
C GLU A 134 -24.96 -7.34 -7.82
N ALA A 135 -25.72 -7.36 -6.79
CA ALA A 135 -25.94 -8.48 -5.88
C ALA A 135 -26.60 -7.98 -4.60
N GLY A 136 -27.73 -8.55 -4.24
CA GLY A 136 -28.52 -8.36 -3.04
C GLY A 136 -27.84 -7.89 -1.76
N TYR A 137 -27.47 -6.64 -1.71
CA TYR A 137 -26.65 -6.02 -0.66
C TYR A 137 -27.44 -5.52 0.56
N SER A 138 -28.73 -5.88 0.70
CA SER A 138 -29.56 -5.38 1.78
C SER A 138 -29.18 -5.86 3.19
N ASP A 139 -28.39 -6.94 3.33
CA ASP A 139 -28.16 -7.59 4.64
C ASP A 139 -26.75 -7.35 5.25
N TYR A 140 -25.89 -6.55 4.61
CA TYR A 140 -24.53 -6.32 5.07
C TYR A 140 -24.27 -4.93 5.67
N TYR A 141 -25.28 -4.20 6.08
CA TYR A 141 -25.17 -2.82 6.59
C TYR A 141 -24.58 -2.69 7.98
N ASN A 142 -23.90 -3.69 8.53
CA ASN A 142 -23.31 -3.61 9.86
C ASN A 142 -21.79 -3.79 9.88
N TYR A 143 -21.07 -2.75 10.26
CA TYR A 143 -19.66 -2.74 10.74
C TYR A 143 -18.53 -3.21 9.81
N ASN A 144 -18.80 -4.02 8.81
CA ASN A 144 -17.80 -4.59 7.91
C ASN A 144 -17.51 -3.76 6.67
N CYS A 145 -18.12 -2.56 6.56
CA CYS A 145 -18.01 -1.73 5.36
C CYS A 145 -16.78 -0.81 5.35
N ARG A 146 -15.95 -0.82 6.40
CA ARG A 146 -14.82 0.13 6.51
C ARG A 146 -13.56 -0.34 5.83
N LEU A 147 -13.38 -1.64 5.63
CA LEU A 147 -12.29 -2.19 4.85
C LEU A 147 -12.83 -2.80 3.56
N LYS A 148 -12.34 -2.33 2.42
CA LYS A 148 -12.70 -2.83 1.10
C LYS A 148 -11.47 -3.11 0.26
N TYR A 149 -11.52 -4.19 -0.49
CA TYR A 149 -10.51 -4.54 -1.48
C TYR A 149 -11.12 -4.52 -2.86
N MET A 150 -10.42 -3.91 -3.81
CA MET A 150 -10.91 -3.79 -5.18
C MET A 150 -9.78 -3.84 -6.20
N VAL A 151 -10.09 -4.38 -7.38
CA VAL A 151 -9.18 -4.35 -8.52
C VAL A 151 -9.26 -2.99 -9.17
N ALA A 152 -8.12 -2.31 -9.29
CA ALA A 152 -8.04 -1.02 -9.98
C ALA A 152 -6.63 -0.75 -10.53
N ASP A 153 -6.57 0.12 -11.52
CA ASP A 153 -5.34 0.66 -12.06
C ASP A 153 -4.94 1.93 -11.28
N SER A 154 -3.71 1.97 -10.81
CA SER A 154 -3.16 3.14 -10.11
C SER A 154 -3.09 4.41 -10.96
N ALA A 155 -3.00 4.26 -12.28
CA ALA A 155 -2.99 5.37 -13.24
C ALA A 155 -4.39 5.94 -13.54
N ASN A 156 -5.46 5.28 -13.04
CA ASN A 156 -6.85 5.73 -13.21
C ASN A 156 -7.68 5.30 -11.99
N LEU A 157 -7.51 6.00 -10.88
CA LEU A 157 -8.15 5.65 -9.61
C LEU A 157 -9.65 5.98 -9.63
N PRO A 158 -10.52 5.01 -9.24
CA PRO A 158 -11.98 5.17 -9.30
C PRO A 158 -12.52 5.99 -8.10
N PHE A 159 -11.85 7.07 -7.74
CA PHE A 159 -12.22 7.93 -6.62
C PHE A 159 -12.25 9.40 -7.05
N GLY A 160 -13.06 10.19 -6.36
CA GLY A 160 -13.11 11.63 -6.52
C GLY A 160 -11.83 12.33 -6.04
N LYS A 161 -11.71 13.62 -6.30
CA LYS A 161 -10.64 14.45 -5.71
C LYS A 161 -10.79 14.47 -4.18
N ASN A 162 -9.65 14.56 -3.47
CA ASN A 162 -9.61 14.75 -2.02
C ASN A 162 -10.31 13.63 -1.22
N SER A 163 -10.26 12.38 -1.73
CA SER A 163 -10.94 11.22 -1.11
C SER A 163 -10.19 10.62 0.08
N PHE A 164 -8.88 10.75 0.13
CA PHE A 164 -8.04 10.09 1.12
C PHE A 164 -7.13 11.07 1.84
N ASN A 165 -7.04 10.95 3.15
CA ASN A 165 -6.06 11.72 3.90
C ASN A 165 -4.74 10.95 4.14
N LEU A 166 -4.70 9.65 3.86
CA LEU A 166 -3.48 8.87 3.84
C LEU A 166 -3.48 7.88 2.66
N ILE A 167 -2.43 7.92 1.85
CA ILE A 167 -2.18 6.96 0.77
C ILE A 167 -0.85 6.27 1.06
N ILE A 168 -0.82 4.94 0.98
CA ILE A 168 0.34 4.13 1.32
C ILE A 168 0.70 3.25 0.13
N LEU A 169 1.99 3.15 -0.18
CA LEU A 169 2.57 2.16 -1.08
C LEU A 169 3.76 1.50 -0.36
N LYS A 170 3.79 0.16 -0.35
CA LYS A 170 4.96 -0.60 0.16
C LYS A 170 5.49 -1.57 -0.87
N GLY A 171 6.68 -1.30 -1.40
CA GLY A 171 7.35 -2.17 -2.38
C GLY A 171 6.63 -2.26 -3.73
N THR A 172 5.77 -1.28 -4.03
CA THR A 172 4.84 -1.31 -5.17
C THR A 172 5.21 -0.32 -6.26
N PHE A 173 5.75 0.85 -5.91
CA PHE A 173 5.97 1.95 -6.86
C PHE A 173 6.81 1.55 -8.07
N LYS A 174 7.89 0.79 -7.86
CA LYS A 174 8.75 0.26 -8.93
C LYS A 174 8.00 -0.63 -9.94
N CYS A 175 6.93 -1.30 -9.49
CA CYS A 175 6.13 -2.22 -10.28
C CYS A 175 4.95 -1.55 -11.02
N LEU A 176 4.68 -0.26 -10.77
CA LEU A 176 3.61 0.45 -11.46
C LEU A 176 3.92 0.59 -12.95
N ASP A 177 2.93 0.30 -13.80
CA ASP A 177 3.10 0.36 -15.25
C ASP A 177 3.27 1.81 -15.72
N ASP A 178 2.43 2.72 -15.25
CA ASP A 178 2.53 4.16 -15.52
C ASP A 178 2.73 4.94 -14.21
N LYS A 179 3.99 5.05 -13.79
CA LYS A 179 4.40 5.74 -12.56
C LYS A 179 4.01 7.21 -12.55
N LEU A 180 4.08 7.86 -13.71
CA LEU A 180 3.80 9.29 -13.82
C LEU A 180 2.32 9.59 -13.58
N ASN A 181 1.43 8.89 -14.29
CA ASN A 181 0.00 9.09 -14.10
C ASN A 181 -0.46 8.56 -12.74
N SER A 182 0.14 7.49 -12.23
CA SER A 182 -0.13 7.01 -10.87
C SER A 182 0.17 8.07 -9.80
N LEU A 183 1.31 8.79 -9.90
CA LEU A 183 1.64 9.91 -9.00
C LEU A 183 0.60 11.04 -9.09
N LYS A 184 0.19 11.40 -10.31
CA LYS A 184 -0.83 12.44 -10.51
C LYS A 184 -2.19 12.03 -9.96
N GLU A 185 -2.59 10.78 -10.15
CA GLU A 185 -3.84 10.24 -9.63
C GLU A 185 -3.83 10.16 -8.10
N MET A 186 -2.75 9.65 -7.50
CA MET A 186 -2.59 9.67 -6.05
C MET A 186 -2.71 11.09 -5.49
N PHE A 187 -2.04 12.06 -6.12
CA PHE A 187 -2.12 13.46 -5.67
C PHE A 187 -3.50 14.07 -5.90
N ARG A 188 -4.21 13.68 -6.95
CA ARG A 188 -5.59 14.11 -7.22
C ARG A 188 -6.55 13.63 -6.14
N VAL A 189 -6.44 12.35 -5.75
CA VAL A 189 -7.34 11.75 -4.74
C VAL A 189 -6.90 12.03 -3.31
N LEU A 190 -5.68 12.57 -3.09
CA LEU A 190 -5.20 12.98 -1.79
C LEU A 190 -5.93 14.24 -1.31
N ALA A 191 -6.43 14.24 -0.08
CA ALA A 191 -7.04 15.39 0.57
C ALA A 191 -6.01 16.51 0.84
N ASP A 192 -6.47 17.76 0.98
CA ASP A 192 -5.59 18.93 1.12
C ASP A 192 -4.67 18.84 2.36
N ASN A 193 -5.09 18.14 3.41
CA ASN A 193 -4.29 17.90 4.62
C ASN A 193 -3.78 16.47 4.71
N GLY A 194 -3.58 15.81 3.57
CA GLY A 194 -3.20 14.41 3.50
C GLY A 194 -1.74 14.18 3.14
N ASP A 195 -1.32 12.93 3.32
CA ASP A 195 0.01 12.45 2.98
C ASP A 195 -0.04 11.21 2.08
N ILE A 196 0.88 11.14 1.13
CA ILE A 196 1.24 9.92 0.44
C ILE A 196 2.56 9.43 1.05
N LEU A 197 2.61 8.18 1.50
CA LEU A 197 3.81 7.53 2.01
C LEU A 197 4.19 6.36 1.10
N ILE A 198 5.31 6.50 0.41
CA ILE A 198 5.87 5.45 -0.43
C ILE A 198 7.08 4.87 0.29
N TYR A 199 7.04 3.57 0.56
CA TYR A 199 8.15 2.81 1.13
C TYR A 199 8.67 1.81 0.10
N GLU A 200 9.93 1.96 -0.24
CA GLU A 200 10.64 1.06 -1.16
C GLU A 200 11.96 0.63 -0.54
N PHE A 201 12.60 -0.37 -1.12
CA PHE A 201 13.94 -0.71 -0.72
C PHE A 201 14.93 0.29 -1.29
N ARG A 202 15.86 0.71 -0.46
CA ARG A 202 17.00 1.56 -0.83
C ARG A 202 17.98 0.75 -1.69
N LYS A 203 18.20 1.14 -2.95
CA LYS A 203 19.05 0.39 -3.87
C LYS A 203 20.51 0.40 -3.46
N GLU A 204 21.02 1.56 -3.11
CA GLU A 204 22.42 1.76 -2.73
C GLU A 204 22.54 1.90 -1.22
N ILE A 205 23.15 0.92 -0.59
CA ILE A 205 23.51 0.91 0.83
C ILE A 205 25.01 0.66 0.89
N PRO A 206 25.81 1.51 1.58
CA PRO A 206 27.24 1.26 1.82
C PRO A 206 27.45 -0.12 2.46
N ASP A 207 28.54 -0.80 2.07
CA ASP A 207 28.78 -2.18 2.50
C ASP A 207 28.89 -2.34 4.01
N ASP A 208 29.48 -1.37 4.71
CA ASP A 208 29.59 -1.33 6.17
C ASP A 208 28.21 -1.19 6.83
N GLU A 209 27.36 -0.27 6.34
CA GLU A 209 26.00 -0.10 6.79
C GLU A 209 25.17 -1.36 6.49
N PHE A 210 25.30 -1.93 5.28
CA PHE A 210 24.57 -3.14 4.90
C PHE A 210 24.94 -4.32 5.81
N ASN A 211 26.22 -4.52 6.11
CA ASN A 211 26.67 -5.60 6.99
C ASN A 211 26.11 -5.42 8.42
N MET A 212 26.12 -4.21 8.96
CA MET A 212 25.56 -3.89 10.26
C MET A 212 24.04 -4.16 10.31
N LEU A 213 23.29 -3.74 9.27
CA LEU A 213 21.84 -3.95 9.17
C LEU A 213 21.44 -5.41 9.01
N THR A 214 22.33 -6.26 8.50
CA THR A 214 22.06 -7.67 8.20
C THR A 214 22.76 -8.67 9.14
N GLU A 215 23.48 -8.19 10.14
CA GLU A 215 24.29 -9.00 11.06
C GLU A 215 23.49 -10.14 11.71
N HIS A 216 22.22 -9.87 12.07
CA HIS A 216 21.33 -10.84 12.71
C HIS A 216 20.47 -11.64 11.72
N MET A 217 20.64 -11.43 10.41
CA MET A 217 19.86 -12.13 9.40
C MET A 217 20.54 -13.43 8.97
N ASN A 218 19.73 -14.47 8.72
CA ASN A 218 20.27 -15.68 8.12
C ASN A 218 20.71 -15.43 6.66
N PRO A 219 21.69 -16.20 6.13
CA PRO A 219 22.26 -16.00 4.79
C PRO A 219 21.24 -15.99 3.64
N GLN A 220 20.15 -16.78 3.77
CA GLN A 220 19.11 -16.85 2.75
C GLN A 220 18.28 -15.56 2.73
N LYS A 221 17.96 -15.00 3.90
CA LYS A 221 17.28 -13.70 4.01
C LYS A 221 18.16 -12.59 3.44
N VAL A 222 19.47 -12.58 3.75
CA VAL A 222 20.44 -11.61 3.19
C VAL A 222 20.49 -11.69 1.67
N LYS A 223 20.59 -12.92 1.10
CA LYS A 223 20.59 -13.11 -0.35
C LYS A 223 19.28 -12.62 -1.01
N SER A 224 18.15 -12.89 -0.37
CA SER A 224 16.85 -12.41 -0.85
C SER A 224 16.76 -10.89 -0.81
N LEU A 225 17.26 -10.28 0.28
CA LEU A 225 17.30 -8.82 0.44
C LEU A 225 18.17 -8.17 -0.66
N LYS A 226 19.41 -8.67 -0.87
CA LYS A 226 20.29 -8.17 -1.96
C LYS A 226 19.61 -8.16 -3.33
N ARG A 227 18.85 -9.21 -3.67
CA ARG A 227 18.08 -9.22 -4.92
C ARG A 227 17.03 -8.12 -4.97
N LYS A 228 16.30 -7.90 -3.87
CA LYS A 228 15.26 -6.87 -3.80
C LYS A 228 15.86 -5.46 -3.94
N LEU A 229 17.01 -5.21 -3.29
CA LEU A 229 17.75 -3.95 -3.41
C LEU A 229 18.17 -3.71 -4.87
N ASN A 230 18.76 -4.71 -5.53
CA ASN A 230 19.20 -4.60 -6.92
C ASN A 230 18.05 -4.34 -7.92
N CYS A 231 16.82 -4.72 -7.58
CA CYS A 231 15.63 -4.45 -8.40
C CYS A 231 14.94 -3.12 -8.04
N SER A 232 15.47 -2.37 -7.08
CA SER A 232 14.91 -1.07 -6.68
C SER A 232 15.36 0.05 -7.62
N LEU A 233 14.61 1.14 -7.63
CA LEU A 233 14.98 2.36 -8.33
C LEU A 233 15.99 3.16 -7.50
N ASP A 234 16.80 3.96 -8.16
CA ASP A 234 17.68 4.92 -7.51
C ASP A 234 16.89 6.13 -7.00
N ILE A 235 17.45 6.86 -6.02
CA ILE A 235 16.82 8.08 -5.50
C ILE A 235 16.59 9.08 -6.63
N GLU A 236 17.55 9.25 -7.53
CA GLU A 236 17.45 10.12 -8.70
C GLU A 236 16.27 9.76 -9.62
N ASP A 237 15.92 8.49 -9.74
CA ASP A 237 14.77 8.07 -10.54
C ASP A 237 13.47 8.53 -9.89
N TYR A 238 13.34 8.43 -8.56
CA TYR A 238 12.17 8.97 -7.84
C TYR A 238 12.09 10.49 -7.99
N GLU A 239 13.19 11.20 -7.85
CA GLU A 239 13.25 12.67 -8.03
C GLU A 239 12.80 13.07 -9.45
N LYS A 240 13.24 12.34 -10.49
CA LYS A 240 12.80 12.55 -11.87
C LYS A 240 11.30 12.35 -12.04
N TYR A 241 10.71 11.29 -11.46
CA TYR A 241 9.27 11.06 -11.51
C TYR A 241 8.49 12.15 -10.78
N LEU A 242 8.92 12.52 -9.58
CA LEU A 242 8.32 13.59 -8.78
C LEU A 242 8.36 14.94 -9.50
N SER A 243 9.51 15.27 -10.12
CA SER A 243 9.68 16.49 -10.91
C SER A 243 8.74 16.50 -12.13
N LYS A 244 8.70 15.41 -12.90
CA LYS A 244 7.81 15.29 -14.08
C LYS A 244 6.33 15.34 -13.69
N ALA A 245 5.96 14.85 -12.50
CA ALA A 245 4.62 14.93 -11.97
C ALA A 245 4.26 16.32 -11.41
N GLY A 246 5.24 17.24 -11.28
CA GLY A 246 5.07 18.54 -10.63
C GLY A 246 4.96 18.46 -9.10
N LEU A 247 5.44 17.37 -8.49
CA LEU A 247 5.29 17.07 -7.07
C LEU A 247 6.56 17.27 -6.26
N ALA A 248 7.69 17.63 -6.87
CA ALA A 248 8.98 17.75 -6.19
C ALA A 248 8.93 18.67 -4.96
N ARG A 249 8.22 19.79 -5.04
CA ARG A 249 8.08 20.74 -3.92
C ARG A 249 7.26 20.23 -2.73
N PHE A 250 6.48 19.18 -2.94
CA PHE A 250 5.62 18.56 -1.93
C PHE A 250 6.26 17.32 -1.32
N ALA A 251 7.42 16.89 -1.85
CA ALA A 251 8.05 15.62 -1.52
C ALA A 251 9.25 15.79 -0.60
N ASP A 252 9.37 14.88 0.37
CA ASP A 252 10.53 14.66 1.23
C ASP A 252 10.99 13.20 1.06
N ILE A 253 12.26 13.00 0.74
CA ILE A 253 12.86 11.68 0.55
C ILE A 253 13.85 11.43 1.67
N LYS A 254 13.70 10.32 2.40
CA LYS A 254 14.59 9.93 3.49
C LYS A 254 14.96 8.45 3.40
N THR A 255 16.20 8.16 3.73
CA THR A 255 16.67 6.79 3.95
C THR A 255 16.46 6.39 5.41
N GLU A 256 15.90 5.20 5.62
CA GLU A 256 15.58 4.65 6.94
C GLU A 256 16.05 3.19 7.01
N GLY A 257 17.34 2.97 7.28
CA GLY A 257 17.99 1.67 7.22
C GLY A 257 17.94 1.10 5.79
N ILE A 258 17.32 -0.07 5.62
CA ILE A 258 17.15 -0.70 4.29
C ILE A 258 16.03 -0.10 3.45
N ASP A 259 15.21 0.76 4.04
CA ASP A 259 14.07 1.38 3.37
C ASP A 259 14.42 2.78 2.85
N LEU A 260 13.77 3.15 1.76
CA LEU A 260 13.63 4.51 1.26
C LEU A 260 12.19 4.95 1.51
N ARG A 261 12.00 6.06 2.24
CA ARG A 261 10.69 6.67 2.44
C ARG A 261 10.55 7.93 1.62
N ILE A 262 9.50 8.00 0.83
CA ILE A 262 9.09 9.23 0.12
C ILE A 262 7.76 9.66 0.72
N ARG A 263 7.72 10.86 1.29
CA ARG A 263 6.49 11.50 1.77
C ARG A 263 6.13 12.63 0.83
N ILE A 264 4.90 12.63 0.34
CA ILE A 264 4.32 13.73 -0.46
C ILE A 264 3.16 14.28 0.35
N SER A 265 3.23 15.58 0.72
CA SER A 265 2.22 16.22 1.56
C SER A 265 1.63 17.43 0.85
N LYS A 266 0.30 17.61 0.92
CA LYS A 266 -0.36 18.84 0.44
C LYS A 266 -0.27 19.98 1.44
N ASN A 267 0.20 19.72 2.67
CA ASN A 267 0.46 20.72 3.69
C ASN A 267 1.76 21.46 3.38
N CYS A 268 1.70 22.47 2.56
CA CYS A 268 2.79 23.42 2.32
C CYS A 268 2.30 24.85 2.53
#